data_e5fc6ed13ab0dda3ce14a3daa7b83008
#
_entry.id   e5fc6ed13ab0dda3ce14a3daa7b83008
#
_cell.length_a   1.000
_cell.length_b   1.000
_cell.length_c   1.000
_cell.angle_alpha   90.00
_cell.angle_beta   90.00
_cell.angle_gamma   90.00
#
_symmetry.space_group_name_H-M   'P 1'
#
loop_
_entity.id
_entity.type
_entity.pdbx_description
1 polymer ?
#
loop_
_entity_poly.entity_id
_entity_poly.type
_entity_poly.pdbx_seq_one_letter_code
_entity_poly.pdbx_strand_id
1 'polypeptide(L)'
;MLHQAIPNIFVTDFEAALAYYTGSLGFHALFVYGDVPFYAHIARDEAILALRHVTRTVIDHTAGEALLSAFIEVSDVDEVHGSLQASGAQIWQAPRDEPWAMRSVIVSDPDGNLICFASNLPR
;
A
#
# COMPACT_ATOMS: atom_id res chain seq x y z
N MET A 1 11.67 -23.70 -6.23
CA MET A 1 10.83 -23.23 -5.11
C MET A 1 10.55 -21.74 -5.26
N LEU A 2 9.29 -21.34 -5.21
CA LEU A 2 8.90 -19.94 -5.17
C LEU A 2 9.04 -19.43 -3.74
N HIS A 3 9.46 -18.15 -3.56
CA HIS A 3 9.61 -17.55 -2.23
C HIS A 3 8.44 -16.65 -1.90
N GLN A 4 8.31 -15.54 -2.59
CA GLN A 4 7.26 -14.58 -2.31
C GLN A 4 6.90 -13.78 -3.56
N ALA A 5 5.71 -13.21 -3.56
CA ALA A 5 5.29 -12.27 -4.57
C ALA A 5 5.49 -10.85 -4.03
N ILE A 6 6.02 -9.96 -4.84
CA ILE A 6 6.24 -8.56 -4.48
C ILE A 6 5.43 -7.69 -5.42
N PRO A 7 4.31 -7.11 -4.96
CA PRO A 7 3.53 -6.19 -5.79
C PRO A 7 4.36 -4.99 -6.23
N ASN A 8 4.23 -4.63 -7.50
CA ASN A 8 4.89 -3.45 -8.06
C ASN A 8 3.89 -2.30 -8.12
N ILE A 9 4.19 -1.23 -7.41
CA ILE A 9 3.36 -0.04 -7.33
C ILE A 9 3.98 1.01 -8.25
N PHE A 10 3.21 1.50 -9.21
CA PHE A 10 3.69 2.45 -10.21
C PHE A 10 3.38 3.87 -9.76
N VAL A 11 4.40 4.71 -9.68
CA VAL A 11 4.30 6.07 -9.13
C VAL A 11 4.93 7.09 -10.09
N THR A 12 4.33 8.27 -10.18
CA THR A 12 4.80 9.30 -11.11
C THR A 12 5.82 10.24 -10.48
N ASP A 13 5.71 10.49 -9.17
CA ASP A 13 6.69 11.24 -8.39
C ASP A 13 7.33 10.28 -7.38
N PHE A 14 8.50 9.73 -7.75
CA PHE A 14 9.14 8.70 -6.96
C PHE A 14 9.52 9.18 -5.55
N GLU A 15 10.08 10.38 -5.44
CA GLU A 15 10.51 10.92 -4.16
C GLU A 15 9.32 11.15 -3.22
N ALA A 16 8.24 11.74 -3.73
CA ALA A 16 7.03 11.96 -2.95
C ALA A 16 6.36 10.63 -2.54
N ALA A 17 6.34 9.66 -3.45
CA ALA A 17 5.80 8.33 -3.16
C ALA A 17 6.62 7.63 -2.08
N LEU A 18 7.94 7.62 -2.20
CA LEU A 18 8.81 7.00 -1.20
C LEU A 18 8.60 7.64 0.19
N ALA A 19 8.48 8.97 0.24
CA ALA A 19 8.19 9.69 1.48
C ALA A 19 6.82 9.30 2.07
N TYR A 20 5.81 9.14 1.24
CA TYR A 20 4.47 8.75 1.67
C TYR A 20 4.47 7.33 2.26
N TYR A 21 5.03 6.36 1.52
CA TYR A 21 5.05 4.97 1.97
C TYR A 21 5.90 4.77 3.23
N THR A 22 7.02 5.47 3.34
CA THR A 22 7.88 5.34 4.53
C THR A 22 7.43 6.20 5.70
N GLY A 23 6.78 7.32 5.46
CA GLY A 23 6.22 8.18 6.51
C GLY A 23 4.81 7.74 6.92
N SER A 24 3.85 7.93 6.03
CA SER A 24 2.43 7.75 6.35
C SER A 24 2.01 6.28 6.44
N LEU A 25 2.59 5.39 5.63
CA LEU A 25 2.22 3.98 5.64
C LEU A 25 3.13 3.10 6.52
N GLY A 26 4.17 3.67 7.11
CA GLY A 26 5.00 2.96 8.08
C GLY A 26 5.98 1.94 7.50
N PHE A 27 6.24 1.98 6.19
CA PHE A 27 7.25 1.13 5.56
C PHE A 27 8.64 1.71 5.76
N HIS A 28 9.67 0.89 5.53
CA HIS A 28 11.05 1.34 5.47
C HIS A 28 11.70 0.81 4.19
N ALA A 29 12.66 1.56 3.65
CA ALA A 29 13.35 1.16 2.43
C ALA A 29 14.33 0.01 2.72
N LEU A 30 14.22 -1.08 1.94
CA LEU A 30 15.22 -2.15 1.92
C LEU A 30 16.38 -1.74 1.02
N PHE A 31 16.07 -1.14 -0.12
CA PHE A 31 17.05 -0.51 -1.00
C PHE A 31 16.34 0.52 -1.87
N VAL A 32 17.11 1.47 -2.38
CA VAL A 32 16.69 2.44 -3.38
C VAL A 32 17.70 2.40 -4.50
N TYR A 33 17.25 2.27 -5.74
CA TYR A 33 18.14 2.12 -6.89
C TYR A 33 17.97 3.28 -7.89
N GLY A 34 19.09 3.67 -8.45
CA GLY A 34 19.19 4.63 -9.54
C GLY A 34 19.91 5.91 -9.13
N ASP A 35 20.70 6.43 -10.05
CA ASP A 35 21.29 7.76 -10.01
C ASP A 35 20.33 8.71 -10.71
N VAL A 36 19.54 9.32 -10.05
CA VAL A 36 18.16 9.69 -9.92
C VAL A 36 17.33 8.45 -9.58
N PRO A 37 16.92 8.30 -8.33
CA PRO A 37 16.21 7.10 -7.89
C PRO A 37 14.91 6.86 -8.66
N PHE A 38 14.68 5.60 -9.09
CA PHE A 38 13.48 5.23 -9.83
C PHE A 38 12.88 3.89 -9.40
N TYR A 39 13.52 3.18 -8.50
CA TYR A 39 13.09 1.86 -8.07
C TYR A 39 13.49 1.61 -6.63
N ALA A 40 12.59 1.03 -5.84
CA ALA A 40 12.86 0.70 -4.45
C ALA A 40 12.08 -0.52 -4.03
N HIS A 41 12.64 -1.31 -3.11
CA HIS A 41 11.86 -2.23 -2.30
C HIS A 41 11.67 -1.64 -0.92
N ILE A 42 10.46 -1.69 -0.41
CA ILE A 42 10.08 -1.19 0.90
C ILE A 42 9.37 -2.29 1.67
N ALA A 43 9.54 -2.30 2.98
CA ALA A 43 8.97 -3.33 3.84
C ALA A 43 8.33 -2.75 5.09
N ARG A 44 7.27 -3.39 5.53
CA ARG A 44 6.69 -3.20 6.87
C ARG A 44 6.37 -4.59 7.39
N ASP A 45 6.97 -4.97 8.53
CA ASP A 45 6.95 -6.34 9.02
C ASP A 45 7.38 -7.29 7.89
N GLU A 46 6.60 -8.29 7.56
CA GLU A 46 6.94 -9.24 6.49
C GLU A 46 6.45 -8.81 5.10
N ALA A 47 5.67 -7.74 5.01
CA ALA A 47 5.14 -7.27 3.73
C ALA A 47 6.20 -6.48 2.97
N ILE A 48 6.38 -6.79 1.69
CA ILE A 48 7.30 -6.08 0.81
C ILE A 48 6.53 -5.57 -0.41
N LEU A 49 6.76 -4.31 -0.76
CA LEU A 49 6.25 -3.70 -1.98
C LEU A 49 7.44 -3.16 -2.78
N ALA A 50 7.30 -3.14 -4.10
CA ALA A 50 8.23 -2.45 -4.97
C ALA A 50 7.60 -1.15 -5.45
N LEU A 51 8.33 -0.05 -5.36
CA LEU A 51 7.95 1.22 -5.96
C LEU A 51 8.74 1.41 -7.24
N ARG A 52 8.05 1.73 -8.34
CA ARG A 52 8.68 1.97 -9.63
C ARG A 52 8.17 3.26 -10.25
N HIS A 53 9.09 4.11 -10.68
CA HIS A 53 8.75 5.33 -11.39
C HIS A 53 8.18 5.01 -12.78
N VAL A 54 7.08 5.69 -13.12
CA VAL A 54 6.48 5.71 -14.46
C VAL A 54 6.19 7.16 -14.84
N THR A 55 6.03 7.42 -16.14
CA THR A 55 5.84 8.80 -16.61
C THR A 55 4.41 9.31 -16.49
N ARG A 56 3.44 8.40 -16.30
CA ARG A 56 2.03 8.75 -16.10
C ARG A 56 1.34 7.63 -15.32
N THR A 57 0.24 7.97 -14.65
CA THR A 57 -0.52 7.01 -13.87
C THR A 57 -1.04 5.86 -14.74
N VAL A 58 -1.01 4.64 -14.21
CA VAL A 58 -1.47 3.43 -14.90
C VAL A 58 -2.84 2.96 -14.39
N ILE A 59 -3.29 3.48 -13.26
CA ILE A 59 -4.59 3.13 -12.66
C ILE A 59 -5.54 4.30 -12.87
N ASP A 60 -6.69 4.02 -13.48
CA ASP A 60 -7.77 5.01 -13.58
C ASP A 60 -8.62 4.95 -12.31
N HIS A 61 -8.25 5.76 -11.32
CA HIS A 61 -8.97 5.85 -10.05
C HIS A 61 -10.25 6.70 -10.15
N THR A 62 -10.57 7.25 -11.32
CA THR A 62 -11.84 7.97 -11.55
C THR A 62 -12.97 7.00 -11.89
N ALA A 63 -12.67 5.75 -12.17
CA ALA A 63 -13.67 4.73 -12.52
C ALA A 63 -14.59 4.35 -11.36
N GLY A 64 -14.26 4.72 -10.13
CA GLY A 64 -15.11 4.46 -8.95
C GLY A 64 -15.02 3.04 -8.42
N GLU A 65 -14.18 2.20 -8.99
CA GLU A 65 -13.98 0.83 -8.55
C GLU A 65 -12.75 0.71 -7.64
N ALA A 66 -12.80 -0.23 -6.70
CA ALA A 66 -11.68 -0.54 -5.83
C ALA A 66 -10.66 -1.43 -6.57
N LEU A 67 -9.84 -0.81 -7.41
CA LEU A 67 -8.79 -1.50 -8.16
C LEU A 67 -7.53 -1.56 -7.28
N LEU A 68 -7.37 -2.66 -6.55
CA LEU A 68 -6.27 -2.80 -5.60
C LEU A 68 -4.94 -3.02 -6.32
N SER A 69 -3.93 -2.24 -5.92
CA SER A 69 -2.54 -2.47 -6.35
C SER A 69 -1.85 -3.49 -5.46
N ALA A 70 -2.28 -3.62 -4.20
CA ALA A 70 -1.79 -4.63 -3.27
C ALA A 70 -2.86 -4.97 -2.25
N PHE A 71 -2.87 -6.24 -1.83
CA PHE A 71 -3.68 -6.75 -0.73
C PHE A 71 -2.72 -7.34 0.30
N ILE A 72 -2.73 -6.77 1.51
CA ILE A 72 -1.82 -7.16 2.58
C ILE A 72 -2.63 -7.74 3.73
N GLU A 73 -2.40 -9.02 4.03
CA GLU A 73 -3.00 -9.66 5.19
C GLU A 73 -2.29 -9.19 6.45
N VAL A 74 -3.08 -8.80 7.46
CA VAL A 74 -2.58 -8.33 8.75
C VAL A 74 -3.26 -9.09 9.89
N SER A 75 -2.68 -9.06 11.07
CA SER A 75 -3.24 -9.74 12.23
C SER A 75 -4.45 -9.00 12.80
N ASP A 76 -4.42 -7.68 12.82
CA ASP A 76 -5.48 -6.83 13.40
C ASP A 76 -5.60 -5.55 12.56
N VAL A 77 -6.64 -5.48 11.75
CA VAL A 77 -6.84 -4.34 10.85
C VAL A 77 -7.18 -3.05 11.60
N ASP A 78 -7.83 -3.13 12.75
CA ASP A 78 -8.16 -1.93 13.51
C ASP A 78 -6.91 -1.28 14.13
N GLU A 79 -5.94 -2.10 14.54
CA GLU A 79 -4.63 -1.60 14.99
C GLU A 79 -3.88 -0.92 13.85
N VAL A 80 -3.85 -1.55 12.68
CA VAL A 80 -3.23 -0.96 11.48
C VAL A 80 -3.92 0.35 11.12
N HIS A 81 -5.24 0.40 11.12
CA HIS A 81 -6.00 1.62 10.85
C HIS A 81 -5.64 2.74 11.80
N GLY A 82 -5.53 2.44 13.10
CA GLY A 82 -5.11 3.44 14.11
C GLY A 82 -3.73 4.01 13.80
N SER A 83 -2.77 3.17 13.42
CA SER A 83 -1.43 3.62 13.06
C SER A 83 -1.42 4.47 11.79
N LEU A 84 -2.22 4.08 10.79
CA LEU A 84 -2.34 4.82 9.53
C LEU A 84 -2.94 6.21 9.76
N GLN A 85 -3.98 6.31 10.57
CA GLN A 85 -4.57 7.59 10.94
C GLN A 85 -3.56 8.48 11.66
N ALA A 86 -2.83 7.94 12.62
CA ALA A 86 -1.83 8.68 13.39
C ALA A 86 -0.69 9.20 12.50
N SER A 87 -0.36 8.49 11.43
CA SER A 87 0.70 8.87 10.48
C SER A 87 0.21 9.72 9.31
N GLY A 88 -1.06 10.08 9.26
CA GLY A 88 -1.62 10.95 8.22
C GLY A 88 -1.88 10.26 6.89
N ALA A 89 -2.05 8.93 6.88
CA ALA A 89 -2.40 8.21 5.66
C ALA A 89 -3.78 8.64 5.14
N GLN A 90 -3.94 8.64 3.82
CA GLN A 90 -5.21 8.97 3.19
C GLN A 90 -6.09 7.72 3.14
N ILE A 91 -7.10 7.66 4.02
CA ILE A 91 -8.03 6.55 4.09
C ILE A 91 -9.04 6.69 2.94
N TRP A 92 -9.02 5.73 2.01
CA TRP A 92 -9.97 5.69 0.89
C TRP A 92 -11.24 4.97 1.29
N GLN A 93 -11.11 3.89 2.07
CA GLN A 93 -12.24 3.15 2.65
C GLN A 93 -11.96 2.86 4.11
N ALA A 94 -12.83 3.34 5.00
CA ALA A 94 -12.75 3.05 6.43
C ALA A 94 -12.89 1.53 6.70
N PRO A 95 -12.43 1.04 7.86
CA PRO A 95 -12.57 -0.38 8.18
C PRO A 95 -14.01 -0.86 8.08
N ARG A 96 -14.20 -1.99 7.40
CA ARG A 96 -15.51 -2.62 7.28
C ARG A 96 -15.37 -4.13 7.16
N ASP A 97 -16.42 -4.84 7.56
CA ASP A 97 -16.50 -6.29 7.40
C ASP A 97 -16.94 -6.64 5.99
N GLU A 98 -16.22 -7.57 5.37
CA GLU A 98 -16.46 -8.01 4.01
C GLU A 98 -17.22 -9.35 3.98
N PRO A 99 -17.99 -9.65 2.91
CA PRO A 99 -18.75 -10.89 2.82
C PRO A 99 -17.90 -12.17 2.89
N TRP A 100 -16.61 -12.06 2.55
CA TRP A 100 -15.67 -13.20 2.58
C TRP A 100 -14.98 -13.36 3.92
N ALA A 101 -15.61 -12.92 5.02
CA ALA A 101 -15.17 -13.14 6.39
C ALA A 101 -13.82 -12.47 6.73
N MET A 102 -13.57 -11.31 6.14
CA MET A 102 -12.44 -10.46 6.47
C MET A 102 -12.90 -9.05 6.80
N ARG A 103 -12.08 -8.33 7.57
CA ARG A 103 -12.27 -6.91 7.82
C ARG A 103 -11.16 -6.16 7.10
N SER A 104 -11.50 -5.14 6.34
CA SER A 104 -10.54 -4.45 5.48
C SER A 104 -10.56 -2.94 5.67
N VAL A 105 -9.41 -2.31 5.45
CA VAL A 105 -9.25 -0.86 5.30
C VAL A 105 -8.42 -0.63 4.04
N ILE A 106 -8.74 0.41 3.27
CA ILE A 106 -8.03 0.74 2.04
C ILE A 106 -7.50 2.16 2.15
N VAL A 107 -6.23 2.33 1.83
CA VAL A 107 -5.58 3.65 1.71
C VAL A 107 -5.28 3.94 0.26
N SER A 108 -5.23 5.22 -0.10
CA SER A 108 -4.76 5.67 -1.40
C SER A 108 -3.40 6.34 -1.27
N ASP A 109 -2.58 6.22 -2.31
CA ASP A 109 -1.33 6.95 -2.40
C ASP A 109 -1.50 8.21 -3.28
N PRO A 110 -0.43 9.04 -3.45
CA PRO A 110 -0.54 10.26 -4.28
C PRO A 110 -0.96 10.03 -5.73
N ASP A 111 -0.69 8.85 -6.30
CA ASP A 111 -1.09 8.49 -7.66
C ASP A 111 -2.47 7.84 -7.74
N GLY A 112 -3.13 7.66 -6.59
CA GLY A 112 -4.42 6.97 -6.54
C GLY A 112 -4.31 5.45 -6.51
N ASN A 113 -3.12 4.89 -6.32
CA ASN A 113 -2.97 3.46 -6.09
C ASN A 113 -3.64 3.10 -4.77
N LEU A 114 -4.37 1.98 -4.75
CA LEU A 114 -5.11 1.53 -3.58
C LEU A 114 -4.40 0.36 -2.93
N ILE A 115 -4.08 0.51 -1.64
CA ILE A 115 -3.46 -0.53 -0.84
C ILE A 115 -4.47 -0.98 0.21
N CYS A 116 -4.82 -2.27 0.17
CA CYS A 116 -5.75 -2.88 1.12
C CYS A 116 -4.99 -3.59 2.23
N PHE A 117 -5.42 -3.34 3.47
CA PHE A 117 -4.99 -4.11 4.63
C PHE A 117 -6.21 -4.85 5.15
N ALA A 118 -6.10 -6.15 5.39
CA ALA A 118 -7.24 -6.95 5.82
C ALA A 118 -6.83 -8.03 6.81
N SER A 119 -7.70 -8.28 7.78
CA SER A 119 -7.54 -9.35 8.75
C SER A 119 -8.77 -10.27 8.72
N ASN A 120 -8.57 -11.54 9.08
CA ASN A 120 -9.67 -12.49 9.18
C ASN A 120 -10.60 -12.09 10.34
N LEU A 121 -11.91 -12.20 10.11
CA LEU A 121 -12.88 -12.03 11.18
C LEU A 121 -12.82 -13.24 12.12
N PRO A 122 -13.10 -13.04 13.43
CA PRO A 122 -13.24 -14.15 14.36
C PRO A 122 -14.36 -15.10 13.90
N ARG A 123 -14.14 -16.39 14.07
CA ARG A 123 -15.15 -17.41 13.79
C ARG A 123 -16.09 -17.62 14.95
#